data_ae16c1a9300e3476d750bebc26de0ff8
#
_entry.id   ae16c1a9300e3476d750bebc26de0ff8
#
_cell.length_a   1.000
_cell.length_b   1.000
_cell.length_c   1.000
_cell.angle_alpha   90.00
_cell.angle_beta   90.00
_cell.angle_gamma   90.00
#
_symmetry.space_group_name_H-M   'P 1'
#
loop_
_entity.id
_entity.type
_entity.pdbx_description
1 polymer ?
#
loop_
_entity_poly.entity_id
_entity_poly.type
_entity_poly.pdbx_seq_one_letter_code
_entity_poly.pdbx_strand_id
1 'polypeptide(L)'
;MSKTVELARHLETLHINNMYKSDFYWTWDKSDEEIDAVFTVADALRDLRECNKNTKIFNSGLGISIFRDNSTRTRFSFASACNLLGLEEQVLDEKKSQIAHGETVRETANMVSFMADVIGIRDDMFIGEGHKYQKTFMDALEEGYRDGILEQRPTLVNLQCDVDHPTQCMADMLHIIHYFGGVENLKGKKVAMTWAYSPSYGKPLSVPQGVIGLFTRFGMDVTLAHPEGYEVMPEVEEIAKKNAAATGGSFKKCNDMKEAFKDADIVYPKSWAPFKAMEERTKLYQAGDKDGIDELEKKLLAQNAEHKDWACTEEMMKLTKDGKALYLHCLPADITGLSCPEGEVDNSVFDRYIVPLYKQASYKPYIIAAMMFLAQVKDPVRALMEMDKSGEERKMF
;
A
#
# COMPACT_ATOMS: atom_id res chain seq x y z
N MET A 1 25.59 -20.15 2.87
CA MET A 1 25.48 -18.68 2.74
C MET A 1 24.16 -18.32 3.39
N SER A 2 24.07 -17.23 4.16
CA SER A 2 22.78 -16.82 4.73
C SER A 2 21.86 -16.28 3.63
N LYS A 3 20.56 -16.36 3.84
CA LYS A 3 19.56 -15.81 2.91
C LYS A 3 19.75 -14.30 2.71
N THR A 4 20.08 -13.57 3.79
CA THR A 4 20.38 -12.14 3.71
C THR A 4 21.55 -11.82 2.76
N VAL A 5 22.63 -12.62 2.76
CA VAL A 5 23.78 -12.44 1.85
C VAL A 5 23.39 -12.73 0.40
N GLU A 6 22.52 -13.71 0.15
CA GLU A 6 22.00 -13.99 -1.20
C GLU A 6 21.17 -12.82 -1.72
N LEU A 7 20.27 -12.28 -0.88
CA LEU A 7 19.46 -11.10 -1.19
C LEU A 7 20.32 -9.85 -1.41
N ALA A 8 21.35 -9.63 -0.59
CA ALA A 8 22.28 -8.50 -0.79
C ALA A 8 23.04 -8.59 -2.12
N ARG A 9 23.42 -9.80 -2.56
CA ARG A 9 24.04 -10.02 -3.88
C ARG A 9 23.04 -9.79 -5.01
N HIS A 10 21.78 -10.18 -4.85
CA HIS A 10 20.75 -9.83 -5.83
C HIS A 10 20.59 -8.31 -5.93
N LEU A 11 20.50 -7.62 -4.78
CA LEU A 11 20.40 -6.16 -4.74
C LEU A 11 21.59 -5.46 -5.45
N GLU A 12 22.78 -6.03 -5.40
CA GLU A 12 23.98 -5.50 -6.10
C GLU A 12 23.80 -5.49 -7.63
N THR A 13 22.92 -6.33 -8.18
CA THR A 13 22.66 -6.39 -9.62
C THR A 13 21.67 -5.36 -10.12
N LEU A 14 20.98 -4.65 -9.22
CA LEU A 14 19.89 -3.72 -9.53
C LEU A 14 20.37 -2.27 -9.65
N HIS A 15 19.78 -1.52 -10.59
CA HIS A 15 20.06 -0.09 -10.78
C HIS A 15 19.13 0.76 -9.90
N ILE A 16 19.58 1.06 -8.68
CA ILE A 16 18.80 1.76 -7.63
C ILE A 16 19.39 3.13 -7.25
N ASN A 17 20.18 3.74 -8.13
CA ASN A 17 20.91 4.96 -7.83
C ASN A 17 20.04 6.17 -7.45
N ASN A 18 18.76 6.15 -7.81
CA ASN A 18 17.82 7.24 -7.54
C ASN A 18 17.04 7.06 -6.22
N MET A 19 17.29 5.99 -5.47
CA MET A 19 16.54 5.75 -4.22
C MET A 19 17.12 6.49 -3.01
N TYR A 20 18.44 6.64 -2.95
CA TYR A 20 19.08 7.34 -1.84
C TYR A 20 18.71 8.82 -1.80
N LYS A 21 18.25 9.31 -0.65
CA LYS A 21 17.70 10.66 -0.44
C LYS A 21 16.47 10.97 -1.30
N SER A 22 15.67 9.96 -1.62
CA SER A 22 14.41 10.13 -2.35
C SER A 22 13.21 9.82 -1.47
N ASP A 23 12.04 10.09 -2.00
CA ASP A 23 10.75 9.76 -1.39
C ASP A 23 10.15 8.50 -2.02
N PHE A 24 9.25 7.82 -1.33
CA PHE A 24 8.43 6.80 -1.91
C PHE A 24 6.99 7.30 -2.01
N TYR A 25 6.63 7.79 -3.20
CA TYR A 25 5.35 8.45 -3.44
C TYR A 25 4.32 7.50 -4.08
N TRP A 26 4.48 7.15 -5.34
CA TRP A 26 3.63 6.20 -6.05
C TRP A 26 4.42 4.98 -6.55
N THR A 27 3.74 3.83 -6.62
CA THR A 27 4.38 2.61 -7.12
C THR A 27 4.84 2.75 -8.58
N TRP A 28 4.07 3.45 -9.41
CA TRP A 28 4.39 3.64 -10.83
C TRP A 28 5.43 4.73 -11.13
N ASP A 29 5.86 5.50 -10.14
CA ASP A 29 7.00 6.42 -10.26
C ASP A 29 8.35 5.70 -10.08
N LYS A 30 8.32 4.45 -9.64
CA LYS A 30 9.51 3.62 -9.42
C LYS A 30 9.74 2.69 -10.60
N SER A 31 11.01 2.48 -10.99
CA SER A 31 11.38 1.47 -11.96
C SER A 31 11.09 0.05 -11.45
N ASP A 32 11.12 -0.95 -12.35
CA ASP A 32 10.93 -2.36 -11.94
C ASP A 32 12.06 -2.83 -11.02
N GLU A 33 13.30 -2.36 -11.26
CA GLU A 33 14.46 -2.66 -10.41
C GLU A 33 14.36 -2.01 -9.03
N GLU A 34 13.82 -0.78 -8.94
CA GLU A 34 13.57 -0.11 -7.65
C GLU A 34 12.46 -0.81 -6.85
N ILE A 35 11.43 -1.32 -7.52
CA ILE A 35 10.39 -2.15 -6.89
C ILE A 35 10.96 -3.48 -6.39
N ASP A 36 11.79 -4.16 -7.20
CA ASP A 36 12.48 -5.39 -6.82
C ASP A 36 13.43 -5.17 -5.63
N ALA A 37 14.14 -4.03 -5.62
CA ALA A 37 15.00 -3.65 -4.49
C ALA A 37 14.21 -3.53 -3.18
N VAL A 38 13.00 -2.96 -3.20
CA VAL A 38 12.15 -2.89 -2.00
C VAL A 38 11.75 -4.28 -1.53
N PHE A 39 11.35 -5.20 -2.42
CA PHE A 39 11.03 -6.58 -2.05
C PHE A 39 12.25 -7.31 -1.48
N THR A 40 13.40 -7.16 -2.13
CA THR A 40 14.67 -7.77 -1.72
C THR A 40 15.08 -7.31 -0.33
N VAL A 41 15.04 -6.01 -0.05
CA VAL A 41 15.39 -5.45 1.26
C VAL A 41 14.34 -5.83 2.31
N ALA A 42 13.05 -5.86 1.97
CA ALA A 42 11.99 -6.28 2.89
C ALA A 42 12.21 -7.73 3.35
N ASP A 43 12.55 -8.63 2.44
CA ASP A 43 12.88 -10.02 2.75
C ASP A 43 14.17 -10.15 3.56
N ALA A 44 15.20 -9.36 3.25
CA ALA A 44 16.45 -9.36 4.01
C ALA A 44 16.24 -8.88 5.45
N LEU A 45 15.52 -7.80 5.67
CA LEU A 45 15.19 -7.28 7.00
C LEU A 45 14.34 -8.27 7.80
N ARG A 46 13.44 -8.98 7.13
CA ARG A 46 12.65 -10.03 7.74
C ARG A 46 13.51 -11.22 8.17
N ASP A 47 14.39 -11.72 7.30
CA ASP A 47 15.32 -12.79 7.57
C ASP A 47 16.25 -12.44 8.77
N LEU A 48 16.84 -11.24 8.75
CA LEU A 48 17.66 -10.72 9.85
C LEU A 48 16.90 -10.70 11.18
N ARG A 49 15.65 -10.23 11.18
CA ARG A 49 14.83 -10.23 12.39
C ARG A 49 14.49 -11.63 12.87
N GLU A 50 14.15 -12.57 11.99
CA GLU A 50 13.88 -13.97 12.31
C GLU A 50 15.11 -14.64 12.91
N CYS A 51 16.32 -14.29 12.45
CA CYS A 51 17.60 -14.72 13.00
C CYS A 51 18.07 -13.93 14.25
N ASN A 52 17.22 -13.02 14.77
CA ASN A 52 17.55 -12.13 15.91
C ASN A 52 18.79 -11.26 15.69
N LYS A 53 19.03 -10.87 14.43
CA LYS A 53 20.16 -9.98 14.09
C LYS A 53 19.76 -8.51 14.24
N ASN A 54 20.76 -7.66 14.44
CA ASN A 54 20.55 -6.22 14.55
C ASN A 54 20.25 -5.61 13.17
N THR A 55 19.08 -4.98 13.04
CA THR A 55 18.63 -4.34 11.79
C THR A 55 18.68 -2.81 11.85
N LYS A 56 19.18 -2.24 12.95
CA LYS A 56 19.20 -0.80 13.16
C LYS A 56 20.27 -0.13 12.29
N ILE A 57 19.85 0.84 11.50
CA ILE A 57 20.73 1.77 10.78
C ILE A 57 20.87 3.10 11.53
N PHE A 58 19.94 3.39 12.44
CA PHE A 58 19.92 4.57 13.27
C PHE A 58 20.24 4.20 14.73
N ASN A 59 21.10 4.97 15.37
CA ASN A 59 21.34 4.85 16.81
C ASN A 59 20.35 5.72 17.62
N SER A 60 19.78 6.73 16.99
CA SER A 60 18.76 7.65 17.51
C SER A 60 18.05 8.32 16.33
N GLY A 61 16.97 9.01 16.58
CA GLY A 61 16.21 9.76 15.59
C GLY A 61 14.73 9.48 15.63
N LEU A 62 13.97 10.23 14.86
CA LEU A 62 12.52 10.16 14.85
C LEU A 62 11.98 9.77 13.47
N GLY A 63 10.99 8.87 13.48
CA GLY A 63 10.04 8.71 12.40
C GLY A 63 8.74 9.43 12.78
N ILE A 64 8.31 10.42 12.00
CA ILE A 64 7.07 11.16 12.26
C ILE A 64 5.96 10.62 11.36
N SER A 65 4.82 10.26 11.95
CA SER A 65 3.64 9.84 11.19
C SER A 65 2.52 10.88 11.27
N ILE A 66 1.89 11.13 10.10
CA ILE A 66 0.75 12.03 9.96
C ILE A 66 -0.40 11.20 9.40
N PHE A 67 -1.47 11.04 10.20
CA PHE A 67 -2.65 10.27 9.82
C PHE A 67 -3.86 11.19 9.80
N ARG A 68 -4.29 11.59 8.62
CA ARG A 68 -5.51 12.38 8.43
C ARG A 68 -6.76 11.50 8.38
N ASP A 69 -6.56 10.18 8.24
CA ASP A 69 -7.60 9.17 8.27
C ASP A 69 -7.31 8.04 9.24
N ASN A 70 -8.37 7.33 9.65
CA ASN A 70 -8.27 6.25 10.61
C ASN A 70 -7.52 5.04 10.04
N SER A 71 -6.62 4.48 10.83
CA SER A 71 -5.92 3.24 10.52
C SER A 71 -5.34 2.60 11.76
N THR A 72 -5.57 1.32 11.95
CA THR A 72 -4.89 0.53 12.99
C THR A 72 -3.59 -0.06 12.45
N ARG A 73 -3.70 -0.85 11.38
CA ARG A 73 -2.56 -1.62 10.86
C ARG A 73 -1.44 -0.73 10.31
N THR A 74 -1.76 0.30 9.54
CA THR A 74 -0.72 1.16 8.96
C THR A 74 0.03 1.95 10.03
N ARG A 75 -0.66 2.41 11.09
CA ARG A 75 0.00 3.05 12.25
C ARG A 75 1.03 2.12 12.88
N PHE A 76 0.61 0.92 13.30
CA PHE A 76 1.53 -0.04 13.90
C PHE A 76 2.58 -0.59 12.94
N SER A 77 2.29 -0.65 11.63
CA SER A 77 3.29 -1.05 10.64
C SER A 77 4.39 -0.01 10.47
N PHE A 78 4.04 1.29 10.50
CA PHE A 78 5.01 2.37 10.46
C PHE A 78 5.85 2.41 11.74
N ALA A 79 5.22 2.35 12.92
CA ALA A 79 5.90 2.26 14.20
C ALA A 79 6.87 1.06 14.27
N SER A 80 6.43 -0.11 13.79
CA SER A 80 7.27 -1.31 13.72
C SER A 80 8.45 -1.13 12.76
N ALA A 81 8.25 -0.47 11.62
CA ALA A 81 9.32 -0.17 10.67
C ALA A 81 10.35 0.80 11.27
N CYS A 82 9.90 1.86 11.93
CA CYS A 82 10.76 2.79 12.66
C CYS A 82 11.62 2.05 13.71
N ASN A 83 10.98 1.26 14.57
CA ASN A 83 11.66 0.50 15.60
C ASN A 83 12.67 -0.51 15.01
N LEU A 84 12.31 -1.19 13.92
CA LEU A 84 13.18 -2.14 13.24
C LEU A 84 14.48 -1.48 12.76
N LEU A 85 14.40 -0.23 12.28
CA LEU A 85 15.55 0.52 11.80
C LEU A 85 16.26 1.36 12.88
N GLY A 86 15.71 1.46 14.10
CA GLY A 86 16.32 2.16 15.24
C GLY A 86 15.77 3.56 15.49
N LEU A 87 14.67 3.94 14.86
CA LEU A 87 13.97 5.20 15.09
C LEU A 87 12.88 5.05 16.17
N GLU A 88 12.59 6.13 16.88
CA GLU A 88 11.37 6.27 17.67
C GLU A 88 10.26 6.88 16.81
N GLU A 89 9.03 6.36 16.92
CA GLU A 89 7.88 6.95 16.24
C GLU A 89 7.25 8.06 17.08
N GLN A 90 6.95 9.19 16.42
CA GLN A 90 6.10 10.25 16.95
C GLN A 90 4.92 10.49 15.99
N VAL A 91 3.71 10.47 16.54
CA VAL A 91 2.49 10.79 15.79
C VAL A 91 2.22 12.29 15.85
N LEU A 92 2.20 12.95 14.70
CA LEU A 92 1.75 14.33 14.60
C LEU A 92 0.21 14.35 14.52
N ASP A 93 -0.42 14.80 15.60
CA ASP A 93 -1.86 15.06 15.65
C ASP A 93 -2.10 16.53 15.23
N GLU A 94 -2.61 16.72 14.00
CA GLU A 94 -2.87 18.05 13.44
C GLU A 94 -3.79 18.89 14.32
N LYS A 95 -4.75 18.26 15.04
CA LYS A 95 -5.67 18.96 15.94
C LYS A 95 -5.00 19.50 17.20
N LYS A 96 -3.83 18.97 17.55
CA LYS A 96 -3.02 19.38 18.72
C LYS A 96 -1.75 20.13 18.32
N SER A 97 -1.59 20.46 17.05
CA SER A 97 -0.45 21.17 16.50
C SER A 97 -0.84 22.59 16.07
N GLN A 98 0.14 23.40 15.67
CA GLN A 98 -0.10 24.76 15.16
C GLN A 98 -0.83 24.77 13.80
N ILE A 99 -0.94 23.61 13.12
CA ILE A 99 -1.77 23.44 11.94
C ILE A 99 -3.22 23.85 12.23
N ALA A 100 -3.72 23.51 13.42
CA ALA A 100 -5.05 23.93 13.87
C ALA A 100 -5.20 25.48 14.01
N HIS A 101 -4.10 26.20 14.05
CA HIS A 101 -4.04 27.67 14.16
C HIS A 101 -3.53 28.35 12.87
N GLY A 102 -3.46 27.63 11.75
CA GLY A 102 -3.14 28.17 10.44
C GLY A 102 -1.68 28.01 10.00
N GLU A 103 -0.89 27.15 10.66
CA GLU A 103 0.43 26.78 10.17
C GLU A 103 0.28 26.10 8.80
N THR A 104 1.05 26.55 7.82
CA THR A 104 0.98 26.02 6.46
C THR A 104 1.69 24.68 6.33
N VAL A 105 1.34 23.90 5.32
CA VAL A 105 2.01 22.61 5.02
C VAL A 105 3.53 22.79 4.88
N ARG A 106 3.97 23.88 4.21
CA ARG A 106 5.38 24.20 4.03
C ARG A 106 6.08 24.49 5.37
N GLU A 107 5.44 25.25 6.26
CA GLU A 107 5.97 25.53 7.60
C GLU A 107 6.07 24.25 8.42
N THR A 108 4.98 23.44 8.46
CA THR A 108 5.00 22.16 9.16
C THR A 108 6.10 21.25 8.63
N ALA A 109 6.24 21.13 7.30
CA ALA A 109 7.26 20.30 6.67
C ALA A 109 8.67 20.72 7.15
N ASN A 110 9.01 22.01 7.11
CA ASN A 110 10.30 22.50 7.58
C ASN A 110 10.46 22.29 9.10
N MET A 111 9.43 22.61 9.90
CA MET A 111 9.50 22.50 11.35
C MET A 111 9.71 21.09 11.87
N VAL A 112 9.10 20.07 11.24
CA VAL A 112 9.27 18.68 11.67
C VAL A 112 10.52 18.03 11.07
N SER A 113 10.99 18.50 9.94
CA SER A 113 12.01 17.83 9.14
C SER A 113 13.42 17.92 9.70
N PHE A 114 13.77 19.01 10.42
CA PHE A 114 15.07 19.04 11.09
C PHE A 114 15.13 18.18 12.37
N MET A 115 13.98 17.63 12.80
CA MET A 115 13.88 16.70 13.92
C MET A 115 13.67 15.24 13.49
N ALA A 116 13.32 14.99 12.22
CA ALA A 116 12.94 13.68 11.73
C ALA A 116 13.91 13.15 10.67
N ASP A 117 14.05 11.83 10.61
CA ASP A 117 14.75 11.12 9.54
C ASP A 117 13.79 10.56 8.50
N VAL A 118 12.57 10.21 8.91
CA VAL A 118 11.52 9.67 8.05
C VAL A 118 10.17 10.29 8.41
N ILE A 119 9.36 10.55 7.40
CA ILE A 119 8.00 11.04 7.55
C ILE A 119 7.06 10.11 6.79
N GLY A 120 6.05 9.59 7.49
CA GLY A 120 5.01 8.76 6.91
C GLY A 120 3.68 9.51 6.88
N ILE A 121 3.05 9.64 5.70
CA ILE A 121 1.77 10.36 5.58
C ILE A 121 0.69 9.45 5.02
N ARG A 122 -0.49 9.46 5.68
CA ARG A 122 -1.73 8.90 5.18
C ARG A 122 -2.81 9.97 5.07
N ASP A 123 -3.35 10.14 3.86
CA ASP A 123 -4.46 11.04 3.55
C ASP A 123 -5.20 10.50 2.31
N ASP A 124 -6.30 9.76 2.48
CA ASP A 124 -6.89 8.93 1.43
C ASP A 124 -8.39 9.17 1.15
N MET A 125 -9.05 10.07 1.89
CA MET A 125 -10.52 10.23 1.82
C MET A 125 -11.01 11.18 0.73
N PHE A 126 -10.21 12.13 0.30
CA PHE A 126 -10.62 13.17 -0.64
C PHE A 126 -9.75 13.16 -1.89
N ILE A 127 -10.33 12.70 -3.02
CA ILE A 127 -9.61 12.59 -4.29
C ILE A 127 -9.09 13.96 -4.73
N GLY A 128 -7.82 14.05 -5.09
CA GLY A 128 -7.17 15.30 -5.45
C GLY A 128 -6.55 16.07 -4.28
N GLU A 129 -6.82 15.72 -3.02
CA GLU A 129 -6.29 16.44 -1.85
C GLU A 129 -5.10 15.72 -1.18
N GLY A 130 -5.23 14.43 -0.91
CA GLY A 130 -4.21 13.69 -0.16
C GLY A 130 -2.86 13.62 -0.87
N HIS A 131 -2.85 13.31 -2.17
CA HIS A 131 -1.62 13.31 -2.93
C HIS A 131 -1.02 14.71 -3.09
N LYS A 132 -1.85 15.76 -3.23
CA LYS A 132 -1.36 17.15 -3.26
C LYS A 132 -0.72 17.58 -1.95
N TYR A 133 -1.34 17.19 -0.82
CA TYR A 133 -0.76 17.44 0.50
C TYR A 133 0.63 16.81 0.61
N GLN A 134 0.76 15.53 0.26
CA GLN A 134 2.04 14.83 0.27
C GLN A 134 3.05 15.46 -0.69
N LYS A 135 2.61 15.83 -1.91
CA LYS A 135 3.48 16.50 -2.90
C LYS A 135 4.00 17.84 -2.37
N THR A 136 3.12 18.65 -1.79
CA THR A 136 3.52 19.94 -1.17
C THR A 136 4.53 19.73 -0.06
N PHE A 137 4.34 18.67 0.74
CA PHE A 137 5.26 18.30 1.81
C PHE A 137 6.64 17.90 1.25
N MET A 138 6.68 17.02 0.25
CA MET A 138 7.93 16.60 -0.42
C MET A 138 8.67 17.77 -1.06
N ASP A 139 7.95 18.68 -1.74
CA ASP A 139 8.53 19.87 -2.35
C ASP A 139 9.17 20.80 -1.31
N ALA A 140 8.52 20.94 -0.16
CA ALA A 140 9.06 21.73 0.95
C ALA A 140 10.31 21.08 1.57
N LEU A 141 10.36 19.75 1.68
CA LEU A 141 11.56 19.01 2.12
C LEU A 141 12.73 19.24 1.17
N GLU A 142 12.48 19.11 -0.12
CA GLU A 142 13.51 19.27 -1.15
C GLU A 142 14.03 20.71 -1.20
N GLU A 143 13.13 21.69 -1.15
CA GLU A 143 13.49 23.11 -1.10
C GLU A 143 14.31 23.42 0.16
N GLY A 144 13.82 22.99 1.33
CA GLY A 144 14.50 23.24 2.60
C GLY A 144 15.90 22.62 2.67
N TYR A 145 16.07 21.43 2.13
CA TYR A 145 17.37 20.76 2.04
C TYR A 145 18.32 21.48 1.05
N ARG A 146 17.85 21.79 -0.17
CA ARG A 146 18.61 22.49 -1.19
C ARG A 146 19.07 23.87 -0.73
N ASP A 147 18.20 24.61 -0.05
CA ASP A 147 18.47 26.00 0.38
C ASP A 147 19.24 26.06 1.72
N GLY A 148 19.59 24.90 2.29
CA GLY A 148 20.40 24.81 3.50
C GLY A 148 19.62 25.12 4.80
N ILE A 149 18.29 25.09 4.76
CA ILE A 149 17.43 25.17 5.95
C ILE A 149 17.54 23.87 6.74
N LEU A 150 17.60 22.74 6.02
CA LEU A 150 17.74 21.42 6.58
C LEU A 150 19.16 20.89 6.38
N GLU A 151 19.82 20.46 7.44
CA GLU A 151 21.13 19.80 7.38
C GLU A 151 21.03 18.36 6.86
N GLN A 152 19.89 17.72 7.09
CA GLN A 152 19.52 16.38 6.61
C GLN A 152 18.27 16.46 5.74
N ARG A 153 18.11 15.48 4.83
CA ARG A 153 16.91 15.34 4.04
C ARG A 153 16.12 14.15 4.55
N PRO A 154 15.03 14.35 5.27
CA PRO A 154 14.12 13.26 5.63
C PRO A 154 13.52 12.62 4.39
N THR A 155 13.15 11.36 4.50
CA THR A 155 12.41 10.64 3.47
C THR A 155 10.93 10.68 3.77
N LEU A 156 10.11 11.04 2.78
CA LEU A 156 8.67 10.84 2.88
C LEU A 156 8.28 9.47 2.31
N VAL A 157 7.48 8.74 3.08
CA VAL A 157 6.83 7.48 2.65
C VAL A 157 5.33 7.70 2.59
N ASN A 158 4.75 7.53 1.38
CA ASN A 158 3.30 7.50 1.19
C ASN A 158 2.73 6.25 1.84
N LEU A 159 2.16 6.40 3.03
CA LEU A 159 1.51 5.30 3.75
C LEU A 159 0.17 4.90 3.12
N GLN A 160 -0.53 5.85 2.55
CA GLN A 160 -1.68 5.76 1.65
C GLN A 160 -2.09 7.17 1.26
N CYS A 161 -2.30 7.45 -0.02
CA CYS A 161 -3.00 8.66 -0.46
C CYS A 161 -4.33 8.28 -1.14
N ASP A 162 -5.01 9.29 -1.64
CA ASP A 162 -6.27 9.16 -2.39
C ASP A 162 -6.10 8.40 -3.72
N VAL A 163 -4.89 8.39 -4.28
CA VAL A 163 -4.59 7.81 -5.62
C VAL A 163 -3.97 6.42 -5.53
N ASP A 164 -2.96 6.23 -4.67
CA ASP A 164 -2.22 4.97 -4.52
C ASP A 164 -2.07 4.57 -3.05
N HIS A 165 -1.96 3.26 -2.82
CA HIS A 165 -1.62 2.70 -1.52
C HIS A 165 -0.35 1.82 -1.61
N PRO A 166 0.84 2.44 -1.83
CA PRO A 166 2.07 1.71 -2.14
C PRO A 166 2.41 0.65 -1.10
N THR A 167 2.33 1.01 0.19
CA THR A 167 2.68 0.11 1.30
C THR A 167 1.77 -1.11 1.40
N GLN A 168 0.52 -1.03 0.91
CA GLN A 168 -0.38 -2.17 0.85
C GLN A 168 -0.13 -3.02 -0.39
N CYS A 169 -0.17 -2.39 -1.58
CA CYS A 169 -0.07 -3.11 -2.85
C CYS A 169 1.27 -3.84 -2.99
N MET A 170 2.36 -3.26 -2.49
CA MET A 170 3.65 -3.92 -2.45
C MET A 170 3.71 -5.07 -1.43
N ALA A 171 3.05 -4.93 -0.26
CA ALA A 171 2.94 -6.04 0.68
C ALA A 171 2.12 -7.20 0.09
N ASP A 172 1.04 -6.89 -0.63
CA ASP A 172 0.22 -7.86 -1.33
C ASP A 172 1.03 -8.59 -2.41
N MET A 173 1.80 -7.83 -3.21
CA MET A 173 2.64 -8.40 -4.26
C MET A 173 3.75 -9.27 -3.70
N LEU A 174 4.43 -8.85 -2.64
CA LEU A 174 5.45 -9.66 -1.97
C LEU A 174 4.86 -10.97 -1.43
N HIS A 175 3.65 -10.92 -0.88
CA HIS A 175 2.93 -12.14 -0.49
C HIS A 175 2.65 -13.05 -1.68
N ILE A 176 2.17 -12.51 -2.81
CA ILE A 176 1.91 -13.26 -4.04
C ILE A 176 3.19 -13.93 -4.56
N ILE A 177 4.31 -13.20 -4.61
CA ILE A 177 5.62 -13.73 -5.01
C ILE A 177 5.98 -14.95 -4.15
N HIS A 178 5.86 -14.83 -2.83
CA HIS A 178 6.14 -15.96 -1.93
C HIS A 178 5.14 -17.10 -2.06
N TYR A 179 3.86 -16.80 -2.25
CA TYR A 179 2.81 -17.82 -2.37
C TYR A 179 2.99 -18.69 -3.62
N PHE A 180 3.37 -18.09 -4.74
CA PHE A 180 3.61 -18.81 -6.00
C PHE A 180 5.06 -19.25 -6.19
N GLY A 181 5.95 -18.96 -5.24
CA GLY A 181 7.32 -19.48 -5.23
C GLY A 181 8.31 -18.74 -6.10
N GLY A 182 8.04 -17.48 -6.48
CA GLY A 182 8.95 -16.62 -7.24
C GLY A 182 8.24 -15.75 -8.26
N VAL A 183 8.90 -14.66 -8.67
CA VAL A 183 8.39 -13.70 -9.67
C VAL A 183 8.18 -14.39 -11.04
N GLU A 184 9.05 -15.32 -11.40
CA GLU A 184 9.01 -16.08 -12.66
C GLU A 184 7.72 -16.91 -12.82
N ASN A 185 7.04 -17.21 -11.72
CA ASN A 185 5.80 -17.98 -11.70
C ASN A 185 4.53 -17.13 -11.83
N LEU A 186 4.67 -15.80 -11.94
CA LEU A 186 3.54 -14.87 -11.97
C LEU A 186 3.00 -14.61 -13.37
N LYS A 187 3.83 -14.75 -14.39
CA LYS A 187 3.43 -14.47 -15.77
C LYS A 187 2.23 -15.31 -16.18
N GLY A 188 1.19 -14.64 -16.69
CA GLY A 188 -0.06 -15.28 -17.12
C GLY A 188 -0.98 -15.71 -15.97
N LYS A 189 -0.66 -15.43 -14.71
CA LYS A 189 -1.59 -15.59 -13.59
C LYS A 189 -2.76 -14.62 -13.75
N LYS A 190 -3.97 -15.15 -13.63
CA LYS A 190 -5.19 -14.37 -13.73
C LYS A 190 -5.55 -13.76 -12.37
N VAL A 191 -5.71 -12.44 -12.35
CA VAL A 191 -6.11 -11.66 -11.16
C VAL A 191 -7.47 -11.04 -11.41
N ALA A 192 -8.41 -11.32 -10.52
CA ALA A 192 -9.71 -10.65 -10.46
C ALA A 192 -9.69 -9.59 -9.36
N MET A 193 -9.41 -8.31 -9.72
CA MET A 193 -9.66 -7.16 -8.84
C MET A 193 -11.11 -6.76 -9.04
N THR A 194 -11.97 -7.01 -8.04
CA THR A 194 -13.40 -6.77 -8.20
C THR A 194 -13.93 -5.81 -7.15
N TRP A 195 -14.88 -4.98 -7.52
CA TRP A 195 -15.74 -4.35 -6.54
C TRP A 195 -16.46 -5.42 -5.72
N ALA A 196 -16.76 -5.11 -4.48
CA ALA A 196 -17.59 -5.93 -3.62
C ALA A 196 -18.48 -5.06 -2.72
N TYR A 197 -19.67 -5.57 -2.39
CA TYR A 197 -20.65 -4.85 -1.60
C TYR A 197 -20.15 -4.55 -0.19
N SER A 198 -20.32 -3.31 0.24
CA SER A 198 -20.05 -2.86 1.62
C SER A 198 -21.18 -1.99 2.14
N PRO A 199 -21.72 -2.30 3.33
CA PRO A 199 -22.71 -1.45 4.00
C PRO A 199 -22.07 -0.34 4.84
N SER A 200 -20.74 -0.27 4.96
CA SER A 200 -20.08 0.54 5.98
C SER A 200 -19.90 2.01 5.59
N TYR A 201 -19.24 2.30 4.49
CA TYR A 201 -19.03 3.66 3.96
C TYR A 201 -18.45 3.62 2.54
N GLY A 202 -18.43 4.78 1.85
CA GLY A 202 -17.79 4.95 0.55
C GLY A 202 -16.27 4.93 0.69
N LYS A 203 -15.67 3.76 0.49
CA LYS A 203 -14.23 3.50 0.71
C LYS A 203 -13.36 4.15 -0.35
N PRO A 204 -12.07 4.47 -0.05
CA PRO A 204 -11.13 5.08 -1.00
C PRO A 204 -10.82 4.21 -2.22
N LEU A 205 -10.41 4.86 -3.32
CA LEU A 205 -10.02 4.25 -4.59
C LEU A 205 -8.60 3.71 -4.62
N SER A 206 -7.75 4.15 -3.71
CA SER A 206 -6.30 3.90 -3.77
C SER A 206 -5.89 2.42 -3.75
N VAL A 207 -6.70 1.54 -3.17
CA VAL A 207 -6.39 0.10 -3.17
C VAL A 207 -6.62 -0.54 -4.54
N PRO A 208 -7.83 -0.47 -5.16
CA PRO A 208 -8.00 -1.03 -6.50
C PRO A 208 -7.05 -0.39 -7.51
N GLN A 209 -6.80 0.92 -7.42
CA GLN A 209 -5.87 1.64 -8.29
C GLN A 209 -4.43 1.15 -8.13
N GLY A 210 -3.94 1.02 -6.90
CA GLY A 210 -2.60 0.48 -6.65
C GLY A 210 -2.45 -0.98 -7.08
N VAL A 211 -3.50 -1.81 -6.91
CA VAL A 211 -3.48 -3.21 -7.37
C VAL A 211 -3.36 -3.28 -8.89
N ILE A 212 -4.21 -2.60 -9.65
CA ILE A 212 -4.13 -2.66 -11.13
C ILE A 212 -2.84 -2.02 -11.65
N GLY A 213 -2.38 -0.92 -11.03
CA GLY A 213 -1.15 -0.23 -11.41
C GLY A 213 0.11 -1.06 -11.17
N LEU A 214 0.17 -1.81 -10.07
CA LEU A 214 1.34 -2.61 -9.71
C LEU A 214 1.31 -4.02 -10.33
N PHE A 215 0.19 -4.75 -10.22
CA PHE A 215 0.16 -6.16 -10.60
C PHE A 215 0.37 -6.39 -12.09
N THR A 216 -0.08 -5.46 -12.93
CA THR A 216 0.16 -5.49 -14.39
C THR A 216 1.64 -5.39 -14.78
N ARG A 217 2.54 -4.99 -13.86
CA ARG A 217 3.99 -4.94 -14.09
C ARG A 217 4.68 -6.31 -14.02
N PHE A 218 3.95 -7.36 -13.59
CA PHE A 218 4.50 -8.71 -13.39
C PHE A 218 4.03 -9.71 -14.46
N GLY A 219 3.55 -9.22 -15.60
CA GLY A 219 3.09 -10.09 -16.69
C GLY A 219 1.82 -10.87 -16.36
N MET A 220 1.07 -10.45 -15.33
CA MET A 220 -0.19 -11.05 -14.95
C MET A 220 -1.34 -10.56 -15.82
N ASP A 221 -2.41 -11.36 -15.93
CA ASP A 221 -3.66 -11.04 -16.60
C ASP A 221 -4.64 -10.45 -15.57
N VAL A 222 -4.72 -9.13 -15.50
CA VAL A 222 -5.53 -8.43 -14.51
C VAL A 222 -6.87 -8.01 -15.09
N THR A 223 -7.95 -8.43 -14.46
CA THR A 223 -9.32 -8.00 -14.77
C THR A 223 -9.83 -7.11 -13.65
N LEU A 224 -10.19 -5.86 -13.96
CA LEU A 224 -10.92 -4.96 -13.08
C LEU A 224 -12.41 -5.12 -13.34
N ALA A 225 -13.16 -5.62 -12.35
CA ALA A 225 -14.60 -5.79 -12.47
C ALA A 225 -15.36 -4.95 -11.44
N HIS A 226 -16.37 -4.24 -11.88
CA HIS A 226 -17.22 -3.41 -11.03
C HIS A 226 -18.59 -3.19 -11.66
N PRO A 227 -19.65 -2.89 -10.88
CA PRO A 227 -20.93 -2.45 -11.44
C PRO A 227 -20.76 -1.20 -12.31
N GLU A 228 -21.66 -0.97 -13.25
CA GLU A 228 -21.68 0.27 -14.01
C GLU A 228 -21.74 1.48 -13.08
N GLY A 229 -20.94 2.51 -13.34
CA GLY A 229 -20.86 3.72 -12.52
C GLY A 229 -19.83 3.66 -11.38
N TYR A 230 -19.13 2.53 -11.19
CA TYR A 230 -18.09 2.38 -10.15
C TYR A 230 -16.67 2.42 -10.71
N GLU A 231 -16.46 3.21 -11.76
CA GLU A 231 -15.15 3.40 -12.38
C GLU A 231 -14.12 3.95 -11.37
N VAL A 232 -12.86 3.56 -11.58
CA VAL A 232 -11.69 4.16 -10.95
C VAL A 232 -11.17 5.34 -11.78
N MET A 233 -10.06 5.97 -11.39
CA MET A 233 -9.45 7.05 -12.17
C MET A 233 -8.99 6.55 -13.55
N PRO A 234 -9.40 7.21 -14.66
CA PRO A 234 -9.01 6.81 -16.01
C PRO A 234 -7.50 6.76 -16.23
N GLU A 235 -6.77 7.68 -15.60
CA GLU A 235 -5.30 7.77 -15.70
C GLU A 235 -4.62 6.50 -15.18
N VAL A 236 -5.15 5.92 -14.11
CA VAL A 236 -4.60 4.68 -13.54
C VAL A 236 -4.91 3.46 -14.41
N GLU A 237 -6.07 3.45 -15.07
CA GLU A 237 -6.38 2.41 -16.08
C GLU A 237 -5.41 2.45 -17.27
N GLU A 238 -5.03 3.64 -17.72
CA GLU A 238 -4.04 3.80 -18.79
C GLU A 238 -2.64 3.34 -18.34
N ILE A 239 -2.26 3.61 -17.09
CA ILE A 239 -1.03 3.06 -16.49
C ILE A 239 -1.07 1.52 -16.50
N ALA A 240 -2.17 0.92 -16.06
CA ALA A 240 -2.32 -0.53 -16.04
C ALA A 240 -2.24 -1.14 -17.45
N LYS A 241 -2.89 -0.55 -18.46
CA LYS A 241 -2.81 -0.97 -19.86
C LYS A 241 -1.37 -0.92 -20.40
N LYS A 242 -0.67 0.19 -20.14
CA LYS A 242 0.74 0.38 -20.55
C LYS A 242 1.64 -0.67 -19.91
N ASN A 243 1.50 -0.89 -18.60
CA ASN A 243 2.31 -1.87 -17.87
C ASN A 243 2.06 -3.30 -18.37
N ALA A 244 0.79 -3.69 -18.54
CA ALA A 244 0.44 -5.00 -19.08
C ALA A 244 1.04 -5.24 -20.47
N ALA A 245 0.94 -4.25 -21.36
CA ALA A 245 1.52 -4.34 -22.71
C ALA A 245 3.05 -4.48 -22.68
N ALA A 246 3.73 -3.79 -21.76
CA ALA A 246 5.19 -3.83 -21.62
C ALA A 246 5.70 -5.19 -21.09
N THR A 247 4.92 -5.87 -20.25
CA THR A 247 5.34 -7.10 -19.56
C THR A 247 4.79 -8.38 -20.20
N GLY A 248 3.91 -8.26 -21.21
CA GLY A 248 3.30 -9.38 -21.90
C GLY A 248 2.14 -10.02 -21.11
N GLY A 249 1.59 -9.31 -20.14
CA GLY A 249 0.31 -9.62 -19.51
C GLY A 249 -0.86 -8.92 -20.20
N SER A 250 -2.00 -8.86 -19.51
CA SER A 250 -3.19 -8.16 -20.03
C SER A 250 -3.89 -7.35 -18.92
N PHE A 251 -4.58 -6.27 -19.34
CA PHE A 251 -5.51 -5.54 -18.49
C PHE A 251 -6.87 -5.45 -19.17
N LYS A 252 -7.92 -5.85 -18.47
CA LYS A 252 -9.31 -5.83 -18.95
C LYS A 252 -10.24 -5.20 -17.93
N LYS A 253 -11.38 -4.68 -18.42
CA LYS A 253 -12.51 -4.28 -17.57
C LYS A 253 -13.75 -5.07 -17.95
N CYS A 254 -14.59 -5.37 -16.98
CA CYS A 254 -15.93 -5.91 -17.19
C CYS A 254 -16.90 -5.48 -16.08
N ASN A 255 -18.18 -5.65 -16.33
CA ASN A 255 -19.26 -5.36 -15.40
C ASN A 255 -19.93 -6.66 -14.89
N ASP A 256 -19.17 -7.75 -14.85
CA ASP A 256 -19.61 -9.04 -14.35
C ASP A 256 -18.52 -9.67 -13.46
N MET A 257 -18.83 -9.79 -12.16
CA MET A 257 -17.93 -10.41 -11.19
C MET A 257 -17.66 -11.88 -11.51
N LYS A 258 -18.65 -12.60 -12.06
CA LYS A 258 -18.49 -14.02 -12.42
C LYS A 258 -17.51 -14.20 -13.58
N GLU A 259 -17.56 -13.30 -14.57
CA GLU A 259 -16.60 -13.28 -15.66
C GLU A 259 -15.17 -13.08 -15.15
N ALA A 260 -14.99 -12.14 -14.23
CA ALA A 260 -13.67 -11.88 -13.63
C ALA A 260 -13.14 -13.05 -12.78
N PHE A 261 -14.01 -13.73 -12.04
CA PHE A 261 -13.65 -14.88 -11.20
C PHE A 261 -13.33 -16.13 -11.99
N LYS A 262 -13.84 -16.26 -13.23
CA LYS A 262 -13.68 -17.46 -14.05
C LYS A 262 -12.20 -17.79 -14.31
N ASP A 263 -11.78 -18.96 -13.81
CA ASP A 263 -10.41 -19.46 -13.90
C ASP A 263 -9.35 -18.52 -13.29
N ALA A 264 -9.73 -17.60 -12.37
CA ALA A 264 -8.80 -16.73 -11.68
C ALA A 264 -7.86 -17.53 -10.77
N ASP A 265 -6.57 -17.18 -10.77
CA ASP A 265 -5.55 -17.69 -9.82
C ASP A 265 -5.59 -16.87 -8.51
N ILE A 266 -6.01 -15.60 -8.58
CA ILE A 266 -6.06 -14.66 -7.48
C ILE A 266 -7.37 -13.89 -7.56
N VAL A 267 -8.05 -13.70 -6.41
CA VAL A 267 -9.23 -12.84 -6.29
C VAL A 267 -9.01 -11.79 -5.20
N TYR A 268 -9.37 -10.55 -5.51
CA TYR A 268 -9.25 -9.40 -4.61
C TYR A 268 -10.59 -8.63 -4.59
N PRO A 269 -11.62 -9.15 -3.91
CA PRO A 269 -12.91 -8.44 -3.78
C PRO A 269 -12.79 -7.34 -2.74
N LYS A 270 -13.10 -6.10 -3.14
CA LYS A 270 -12.94 -4.91 -2.29
C LYS A 270 -13.93 -3.82 -2.69
N SER A 271 -14.62 -3.25 -1.72
CA SER A 271 -15.48 -2.09 -1.95
C SER A 271 -14.69 -0.81 -2.17
N TRP A 272 -15.19 0.05 -3.05
CA TRP A 272 -14.75 1.44 -3.20
C TRP A 272 -15.91 2.32 -3.67
N ALA A 273 -15.83 3.64 -3.42
CA ALA A 273 -16.78 4.60 -3.94
C ALA A 273 -16.45 4.93 -5.42
N PRO A 274 -17.45 5.20 -6.27
CA PRO A 274 -17.22 5.65 -7.65
C PRO A 274 -16.32 6.88 -7.73
N PHE A 275 -15.45 6.94 -8.75
CA PHE A 275 -14.53 8.09 -8.93
C PHE A 275 -15.28 9.42 -8.99
N LYS A 276 -16.39 9.49 -9.75
CA LYS A 276 -17.21 10.71 -9.83
C LYS A 276 -17.79 11.12 -8.48
N ALA A 277 -18.19 10.16 -7.65
CA ALA A 277 -18.70 10.46 -6.31
C ALA A 277 -17.57 10.95 -5.38
N MET A 278 -16.35 10.45 -5.55
CA MET A 278 -15.20 10.95 -4.82
C MET A 278 -14.83 12.37 -5.24
N GLU A 279 -14.96 12.73 -6.51
CA GLU A 279 -14.81 14.11 -6.97
C GLU A 279 -15.88 15.05 -6.36
N GLU A 280 -17.14 14.60 -6.28
CA GLU A 280 -18.23 15.34 -5.63
C GLU A 280 -17.94 15.52 -4.13
N ARG A 281 -17.52 14.45 -3.45
CA ARG A 281 -17.10 14.50 -2.03
C ARG A 281 -16.01 15.54 -1.80
N THR A 282 -15.01 15.60 -2.66
CA THR A 282 -13.91 16.57 -2.55
C THR A 282 -14.40 18.00 -2.74
N LYS A 283 -15.31 18.27 -3.68
CA LYS A 283 -15.92 19.60 -3.87
C LYS A 283 -16.70 20.06 -2.62
N LEU A 284 -17.48 19.16 -2.03
CA LEU A 284 -18.22 19.44 -0.79
C LEU A 284 -17.26 19.71 0.37
N TYR A 285 -16.18 18.94 0.48
CA TYR A 285 -15.12 19.15 1.49
C TYR A 285 -14.45 20.52 1.34
N GLN A 286 -14.08 20.91 0.12
CA GLN A 286 -13.48 22.23 -0.19
C GLN A 286 -14.43 23.39 0.09
N ALA A 287 -15.72 23.17 -0.06
CA ALA A 287 -16.77 24.13 0.29
C ALA A 287 -17.09 24.17 1.81
N GLY A 288 -16.53 23.24 2.61
CA GLY A 288 -16.84 23.10 4.03
C GLY A 288 -18.26 22.58 4.30
N ASP A 289 -18.90 21.97 3.30
CA ASP A 289 -20.28 21.46 3.35
C ASP A 289 -20.33 20.05 3.95
N LYS A 290 -20.38 19.99 5.27
CA LYS A 290 -20.45 18.72 6.00
C LYS A 290 -21.79 18.00 5.78
N ASP A 291 -22.90 18.75 5.74
CA ASP A 291 -24.22 18.17 5.54
C ASP A 291 -24.33 17.53 4.15
N GLY A 292 -23.77 18.20 3.13
CA GLY A 292 -23.68 17.66 1.77
C GLY A 292 -22.84 16.38 1.70
N ILE A 293 -21.73 16.29 2.45
CA ILE A 293 -20.93 15.06 2.54
C ILE A 293 -21.74 13.93 3.17
N ASP A 294 -22.46 14.18 4.24
CA ASP A 294 -23.32 13.17 4.92
C ASP A 294 -24.47 12.71 4.03
N GLU A 295 -25.07 13.62 3.23
CA GLU A 295 -26.10 13.27 2.25
C GLU A 295 -25.53 12.43 1.10
N LEU A 296 -24.37 12.80 0.57
CA LEU A 296 -23.67 12.03 -0.45
C LEU A 296 -23.35 10.61 0.05
N GLU A 297 -22.89 10.49 1.28
CA GLU A 297 -22.59 9.18 1.89
C GLU A 297 -23.83 8.29 1.97
N LYS A 298 -24.99 8.83 2.41
CA LYS A 298 -26.27 8.11 2.42
C LYS A 298 -26.68 7.64 1.03
N LYS A 299 -26.51 8.50 0.01
CA LYS A 299 -26.79 8.18 -1.39
C LYS A 299 -25.90 7.05 -1.90
N LEU A 300 -24.59 7.09 -1.58
CA LEU A 300 -23.64 6.05 -1.98
C LEU A 300 -23.97 4.70 -1.32
N LEU A 301 -24.33 4.68 -0.03
CA LEU A 301 -24.73 3.46 0.64
C LEU A 301 -26.02 2.86 0.07
N ALA A 302 -26.98 3.71 -0.32
CA ALA A 302 -28.19 3.26 -1.00
C ALA A 302 -27.87 2.66 -2.38
N GLN A 303 -26.98 3.29 -3.15
CA GLN A 303 -26.50 2.78 -4.44
C GLN A 303 -25.73 1.44 -4.24
N ASN A 304 -24.86 1.33 -3.25
CA ASN A 304 -24.19 0.08 -2.92
C ASN A 304 -25.18 -1.05 -2.68
N ALA A 305 -26.30 -0.77 -1.99
CA ALA A 305 -27.31 -1.76 -1.65
C ALA A 305 -28.07 -2.35 -2.86
N GLU A 306 -27.96 -1.73 -4.04
CA GLU A 306 -28.47 -2.27 -5.30
C GLU A 306 -27.60 -3.39 -5.87
N HIS A 307 -26.37 -3.56 -5.34
CA HIS A 307 -25.36 -4.50 -5.84
C HIS A 307 -24.88 -5.50 -4.77
N LYS A 308 -25.79 -5.97 -3.91
CA LYS A 308 -25.49 -6.95 -2.86
C LYS A 308 -25.03 -8.31 -3.39
N ASP A 309 -25.35 -8.61 -4.64
CA ASP A 309 -24.90 -9.79 -5.37
C ASP A 309 -23.40 -9.76 -5.73
N TRP A 310 -22.75 -8.60 -5.61
CA TRP A 310 -21.31 -8.47 -5.74
C TRP A 310 -20.63 -8.82 -4.40
N ALA A 311 -20.57 -10.09 -4.09
CA ALA A 311 -19.94 -10.63 -2.89
C ALA A 311 -19.10 -11.86 -3.21
N CYS A 312 -17.98 -12.02 -2.52
CA CYS A 312 -17.13 -13.20 -2.64
C CYS A 312 -17.72 -14.35 -1.82
N THR A 313 -18.61 -15.11 -2.45
CA THR A 313 -19.29 -16.27 -1.85
C THR A 313 -18.57 -17.58 -2.17
N GLU A 314 -18.97 -18.67 -1.50
CA GLU A 314 -18.49 -20.02 -1.83
C GLU A 314 -18.81 -20.39 -3.29
N GLU A 315 -19.97 -19.99 -3.80
CA GLU A 315 -20.34 -20.24 -5.20
C GLU A 315 -19.45 -19.47 -6.18
N MET A 316 -19.11 -18.22 -5.84
CA MET A 316 -18.16 -17.44 -6.61
C MET A 316 -16.77 -18.07 -6.61
N MET A 317 -16.28 -18.55 -5.48
CA MET A 317 -14.98 -19.21 -5.37
C MET A 317 -14.89 -20.48 -6.22
N LYS A 318 -16.00 -21.22 -6.42
CA LYS A 318 -16.03 -22.40 -7.30
C LYS A 318 -15.75 -22.08 -8.79
N LEU A 319 -15.96 -20.82 -9.21
CA LEU A 319 -15.68 -20.38 -10.58
C LEU A 319 -14.18 -20.17 -10.83
N THR A 320 -13.41 -20.00 -9.76
CA THR A 320 -11.97 -19.76 -9.85
C THR A 320 -11.22 -21.04 -10.27
N LYS A 321 -9.95 -20.90 -10.57
CA LYS A 321 -9.11 -22.04 -10.97
C LYS A 321 -9.09 -23.11 -9.88
N ASP A 322 -9.59 -24.29 -10.21
CA ASP A 322 -9.76 -25.43 -9.30
C ASP A 322 -10.60 -25.12 -8.04
N GLY A 323 -11.35 -24.02 -8.04
CA GLY A 323 -12.08 -23.51 -6.87
C GLY A 323 -11.16 -23.04 -5.73
N LYS A 324 -9.89 -22.72 -6.01
CA LYS A 324 -8.82 -22.50 -5.01
C LYS A 324 -7.99 -21.25 -5.27
N ALA A 325 -8.54 -20.22 -5.95
CA ALA A 325 -7.82 -18.98 -6.12
C ALA A 325 -7.37 -18.39 -4.75
N LEU A 326 -6.19 -17.81 -4.74
CA LEU A 326 -5.72 -17.06 -3.57
C LEU A 326 -6.64 -15.87 -3.33
N TYR A 327 -7.32 -15.85 -2.17
CA TYR A 327 -8.13 -14.71 -1.72
C TYR A 327 -7.24 -13.69 -1.03
N LEU A 328 -7.31 -12.44 -1.48
CA LEU A 328 -6.61 -11.29 -0.91
C LEU A 328 -7.60 -10.22 -0.46
N HIS A 329 -7.22 -9.48 0.56
CA HIS A 329 -7.96 -8.31 1.02
C HIS A 329 -7.04 -7.36 1.81
N CYS A 330 -7.25 -6.05 1.64
CA CYS A 330 -6.45 -5.04 2.37
C CYS A 330 -6.87 -4.87 3.83
N LEU A 331 -7.90 -5.53 4.30
CA LEU A 331 -8.46 -5.43 5.66
C LEU A 331 -8.71 -3.97 6.16
N PRO A 332 -9.74 -3.74 6.98
CA PRO A 332 -10.76 -4.73 7.40
C PRO A 332 -11.67 -5.11 6.24
N ALA A 333 -12.17 -6.35 6.24
CA ALA A 333 -13.21 -6.80 5.33
C ALA A 333 -14.59 -6.70 6.01
N ASP A 334 -15.62 -6.38 5.22
CA ASP A 334 -17.00 -6.54 5.65
C ASP A 334 -17.39 -8.00 5.41
N ILE A 335 -17.44 -8.78 6.51
CA ILE A 335 -17.63 -10.23 6.48
C ILE A 335 -19.10 -10.55 6.78
N THR A 336 -19.77 -11.16 5.81
CA THR A 336 -21.17 -11.60 5.91
C THR A 336 -21.37 -12.55 7.11
N GLY A 337 -22.32 -12.21 7.95
CA GLY A 337 -22.69 -13.02 9.13
C GLY A 337 -21.72 -12.87 10.32
N LEU A 338 -20.67 -12.05 10.21
CA LEU A 338 -19.73 -11.77 11.30
C LEU A 338 -19.66 -10.27 11.64
N SER A 339 -19.19 -9.43 10.73
CA SER A 339 -19.08 -7.98 10.96
C SER A 339 -20.31 -7.19 10.45
N CYS A 340 -21.09 -7.79 9.56
CA CYS A 340 -22.30 -7.24 8.99
C CYS A 340 -23.24 -8.35 8.52
N PRO A 341 -24.54 -8.07 8.30
CA PRO A 341 -25.47 -9.07 7.76
C PRO A 341 -25.10 -9.54 6.35
N GLU A 342 -24.66 -8.63 5.49
CA GLU A 342 -24.22 -8.86 4.10
C GLU A 342 -23.01 -7.95 3.83
N GLY A 343 -21.96 -8.47 3.20
CA GLY A 343 -20.70 -7.74 2.99
C GLY A 343 -19.87 -8.24 1.81
N GLU A 344 -18.60 -7.89 1.82
CA GLU A 344 -17.65 -8.15 0.75
C GLU A 344 -17.36 -9.64 0.52
N VAL A 345 -17.47 -10.45 1.59
CA VAL A 345 -17.07 -11.87 1.57
C VAL A 345 -17.87 -12.69 2.57
N ASP A 346 -18.17 -13.94 2.22
CA ASP A 346 -18.77 -14.91 3.15
C ASP A 346 -17.79 -15.30 4.26
N ASN A 347 -18.29 -15.49 5.48
CA ASN A 347 -17.46 -15.91 6.62
C ASN A 347 -16.70 -17.22 6.35
N SER A 348 -17.31 -18.20 5.69
CA SER A 348 -16.67 -19.48 5.37
C SER A 348 -15.49 -19.31 4.40
N VAL A 349 -15.59 -18.41 3.42
CA VAL A 349 -14.50 -18.09 2.51
C VAL A 349 -13.39 -17.37 3.27
N PHE A 350 -13.74 -16.36 4.07
CA PHE A 350 -12.77 -15.62 4.88
C PHE A 350 -11.98 -16.55 5.81
N ASP A 351 -12.66 -17.41 6.55
CA ASP A 351 -12.03 -18.36 7.48
C ASP A 351 -11.09 -19.35 6.79
N ARG A 352 -11.43 -19.81 5.58
CA ARG A 352 -10.57 -20.69 4.78
C ARG A 352 -9.23 -20.04 4.44
N TYR A 353 -9.21 -18.73 4.21
CA TYR A 353 -8.03 -17.98 3.82
C TYR A 353 -7.39 -17.17 4.95
N ILE A 354 -7.82 -17.36 6.19
CA ILE A 354 -7.35 -16.57 7.35
C ILE A 354 -5.82 -16.60 7.49
N VAL A 355 -5.19 -17.76 7.26
CA VAL A 355 -3.73 -17.92 7.38
C VAL A 355 -2.99 -17.17 6.28
N PRO A 356 -3.25 -17.39 4.98
CA PRO A 356 -2.57 -16.64 3.91
C PRO A 356 -2.90 -15.14 3.97
N LEU A 357 -4.12 -14.76 4.38
CA LEU A 357 -4.54 -13.37 4.48
C LEU A 357 -3.78 -12.60 5.58
N TYR A 358 -3.62 -13.17 6.76
CA TYR A 358 -2.82 -12.52 7.80
C TYR A 358 -1.31 -12.60 7.50
N LYS A 359 -0.87 -13.61 6.75
CA LYS A 359 0.49 -13.65 6.19
C LYS A 359 0.72 -12.47 5.24
N GLN A 360 -0.20 -12.21 4.30
CA GLN A 360 -0.21 -11.02 3.44
C GLN A 360 -0.04 -9.74 4.26
N ALA A 361 -0.89 -9.57 5.28
CA ALA A 361 -0.85 -8.39 6.15
C ALA A 361 0.50 -8.22 6.88
N SER A 362 1.20 -9.31 7.18
CA SER A 362 2.46 -9.30 7.94
C SER A 362 3.67 -8.75 7.18
N TYR A 363 3.59 -8.60 5.86
CA TYR A 363 4.69 -8.03 5.05
C TYR A 363 4.76 -6.51 5.14
N LYS A 364 3.67 -5.83 5.47
CA LYS A 364 3.58 -4.36 5.42
C LYS A 364 4.65 -3.63 6.25
N PRO A 365 4.98 -4.01 7.49
CA PRO A 365 6.06 -3.37 8.24
C PRO A 365 7.42 -3.46 7.55
N TYR A 366 7.71 -4.59 6.90
CA TYR A 366 8.98 -4.80 6.21
C TYR A 366 9.05 -4.03 4.89
N ILE A 367 7.95 -3.91 4.16
CA ILE A 367 7.85 -3.05 2.97
C ILE A 367 8.12 -1.59 3.36
N ILE A 368 7.50 -1.08 4.41
CA ILE A 368 7.73 0.29 4.89
C ILE A 368 9.19 0.45 5.32
N ALA A 369 9.73 -0.50 6.09
CA ALA A 369 11.14 -0.45 6.51
C ALA A 369 12.10 -0.49 5.32
N ALA A 370 11.80 -1.27 4.27
CA ALA A 370 12.63 -1.33 3.07
C ALA A 370 12.61 -0.01 2.28
N MET A 371 11.45 0.65 2.16
CA MET A 371 11.35 1.98 1.55
C MET A 371 12.21 3.00 2.30
N MET A 372 12.12 3.02 3.64
CA MET A 372 12.94 3.88 4.50
C MET A 372 14.44 3.56 4.36
N PHE A 373 14.79 2.27 4.41
CA PHE A 373 16.17 1.79 4.33
C PHE A 373 16.85 2.22 3.04
N LEU A 374 16.21 1.96 1.89
CA LEU A 374 16.76 2.31 0.58
C LEU A 374 16.90 3.82 0.35
N ALA A 375 16.03 4.61 0.98
CA ALA A 375 16.11 6.07 0.91
C ALA A 375 17.17 6.67 1.84
N GLN A 376 17.48 6.02 2.96
CA GLN A 376 18.40 6.55 3.98
C GLN A 376 19.81 5.95 3.91
N VAL A 377 19.98 4.78 3.29
CA VAL A 377 21.26 4.07 3.22
C VAL A 377 21.90 4.24 1.85
N LYS A 378 23.07 4.87 1.82
CA LYS A 378 23.81 5.13 0.57
C LYS A 378 24.35 3.84 -0.08
N ASP A 379 24.79 2.89 0.72
CA ASP A 379 25.29 1.58 0.28
C ASP A 379 24.49 0.47 0.97
N PRO A 380 23.30 0.15 0.44
CA PRO A 380 22.39 -0.81 1.05
C PRO A 380 22.95 -2.26 1.01
N VAL A 381 23.71 -2.61 0.01
CA VAL A 381 24.35 -3.92 -0.13
C VAL A 381 25.33 -4.17 1.03
N ARG A 382 26.24 -3.22 1.22
CA ARG A 382 27.22 -3.29 2.32
C ARG A 382 26.54 -3.32 3.68
N ALA A 383 25.52 -2.47 3.88
CA ALA A 383 24.79 -2.41 5.13
C ALA A 383 24.14 -3.76 5.50
N LEU A 384 23.46 -4.41 4.54
CA LEU A 384 22.86 -5.74 4.75
C LEU A 384 23.92 -6.80 5.07
N MET A 385 25.08 -6.78 4.38
CA MET A 385 26.17 -7.72 4.65
C MET A 385 26.80 -7.51 6.03
N GLU A 386 26.91 -6.25 6.50
CA GLU A 386 27.40 -5.94 7.84
C GLU A 386 26.39 -6.36 8.92
N MET A 387 25.10 -6.13 8.70
CA MET A 387 24.04 -6.60 9.60
C MET A 387 24.04 -8.12 9.75
N ASP A 388 24.23 -8.85 8.66
CA ASP A 388 24.28 -10.31 8.70
C ASP A 388 25.44 -10.84 9.57
N LYS A 389 26.54 -10.12 9.66
CA LYS A 389 27.71 -10.48 10.48
C LYS A 389 27.58 -10.09 11.96
N SER A 390 26.72 -9.13 12.28
CA SER A 390 26.74 -8.43 13.58
C SER A 390 25.79 -8.99 14.63
N GLY A 391 25.01 -10.03 14.34
CA GLY A 391 23.98 -10.50 15.25
C GLY A 391 24.33 -11.76 16.03
N GLU A 392 23.66 -11.94 17.18
CA GLU A 392 23.59 -13.21 17.87
C GLU A 392 22.39 -14.02 17.38
N GLU A 393 22.53 -15.34 17.31
CA GLU A 393 21.39 -16.21 17.02
C GLU A 393 20.33 -16.11 18.12
N ARG A 394 19.06 -16.18 17.70
CA ARG A 394 17.94 -16.18 18.64
C ARG A 394 17.98 -17.42 19.50
N LYS A 395 18.13 -17.23 20.81
CA LYS A 395 18.04 -18.33 21.77
C LYS A 395 16.58 -18.74 21.93
N MET A 396 16.27 -19.96 21.57
CA MET A 396 14.97 -20.59 21.82
C MET A 396 15.07 -21.35 23.13
N PHE A 397 14.36 -20.89 24.16
CA PHE A 397 14.27 -21.55 25.45
C PHE A 397 12.99 -22.38 25.51
#